data_233488eb6b8654e04bdff2d9592622ba
#
_entry.id   233488eb6b8654e04bdff2d9592622ba
#
_cell.length_a   1.000
_cell.length_b   1.000
_cell.length_c   1.000
_cell.angle_alpha   90.00
_cell.angle_beta   90.00
_cell.angle_gamma   90.00
#
_symmetry.space_group_name_H-M   'P 1'
#
loop_
_entity.id
_entity.type
_entity.pdbx_description
1 polymer ?
#
loop_
_entity_poly.entity_id
_entity_poly.type
_entity_poly.pdbx_seq_one_letter_code
_entity_poly.pdbx_strand_id
1 'polypeptide(L)'
;MEKTLIKNNVKKDISLILCVIYFSYLIFKIFIQKEIVRTDNSILKTIYFSRIDKLLFCAPIFFYFIKTNKENKYFKVNKKLNIIDFITYFALIFYINIFLNLIISFVINIEGQKFIVQRPIYTDIIYAICIAPVLEEIVFRGVLMTYLKKYGIKTAIIISSLFFGISHYNIYMVIPAFFIGIVLACVAYKYSLKYSVLLHVLMNIVANMLKIIFVLRGQKDMISIFGTISMLLFVLCLIFFIIGLKRKNYEKVFLAFKLNNEDRKNTENFLKNNMLYVLIIFVIVIISLLFNYKLF
;
A
#
# COMPACT_ATOMS: atom_id res chain seq x y z
N MET A 1 16.81 32.30 12.45
CA MET A 1 15.51 31.65 12.77
C MET A 1 14.54 31.72 11.59
N GLU A 2 14.36 32.87 10.94
CA GLU A 2 13.44 33.06 9.79
C GLU A 2 13.81 32.25 8.54
N LYS A 3 15.11 32.17 8.17
CA LYS A 3 15.58 31.36 7.03
C LYS A 3 15.37 29.84 7.21
N THR A 4 15.38 29.35 8.45
CA THR A 4 15.06 27.95 8.78
C THR A 4 13.59 27.67 8.71
N LEU A 5 12.74 28.64 9.05
CA LEU A 5 11.28 28.53 8.94
C LEU A 5 10.83 28.54 7.47
N ILE A 6 11.40 29.40 6.63
CA ILE A 6 11.12 29.43 5.18
C ILE A 6 11.58 28.14 4.50
N LYS A 7 12.78 27.64 4.83
CA LYS A 7 13.30 26.37 4.30
C LYS A 7 12.48 25.14 4.75
N ASN A 8 11.90 25.20 5.95
CA ASN A 8 10.98 24.17 6.46
C ASN A 8 9.59 24.26 5.80
N ASN A 9 9.10 25.45 5.47
CA ASN A 9 7.83 25.63 4.77
C ASN A 9 7.88 25.14 3.32
N VAL A 10 8.96 25.43 2.57
CA VAL A 10 9.14 24.94 1.19
C VAL A 10 9.26 23.41 1.15
N LYS A 11 9.95 22.78 2.11
CA LYS A 11 9.95 21.32 2.24
C LYS A 11 8.60 20.74 2.63
N LYS A 12 7.75 21.55 3.27
CA LYS A 12 6.41 21.18 3.73
C LYS A 12 5.49 20.84 2.56
N ASP A 13 5.50 21.64 1.54
CA ASP A 13 4.52 21.56 0.46
C ASP A 13 4.90 20.51 -0.59
N ILE A 14 6.20 20.27 -0.80
CA ILE A 14 6.68 19.34 -1.83
C ILE A 14 6.18 17.91 -1.60
N SER A 15 6.24 17.38 -0.38
CA SER A 15 5.82 15.99 -0.11
C SER A 15 4.33 15.76 -0.32
N LEU A 16 3.49 16.76 0.00
CA LEU A 16 2.05 16.69 -0.26
C LEU A 16 1.71 16.93 -1.72
N ILE A 17 2.41 17.83 -2.40
CA ILE A 17 2.30 18.00 -3.86
C ILE A 17 2.61 16.69 -4.56
N LEU A 18 3.66 15.98 -4.15
CA LEU A 18 3.99 14.66 -4.70
C LEU A 18 2.89 13.62 -4.45
N CYS A 19 2.23 13.68 -3.28
CA CYS A 19 1.05 12.85 -3.03
C CYS A 19 -0.13 13.23 -3.94
N VAL A 20 -0.38 14.51 -4.15
CA VAL A 20 -1.41 14.96 -5.10
C VAL A 20 -1.10 14.46 -6.52
N ILE A 21 0.15 14.53 -6.97
CA ILE A 21 0.57 13.98 -8.27
C ILE A 21 0.30 12.48 -8.33
N TYR A 22 0.66 11.73 -7.30
CA TYR A 22 0.37 10.29 -7.23
C TYR A 22 -1.12 9.99 -7.33
N PHE A 23 -1.95 10.71 -6.58
CA PHE A 23 -3.40 10.53 -6.63
C PHE A 23 -4.03 11.01 -7.93
N SER A 24 -3.51 12.07 -8.59
CA SER A 24 -4.04 12.51 -9.90
C SER A 24 -3.81 11.45 -11.00
N TYR A 25 -2.82 10.58 -10.85
CA TYR A 25 -2.70 9.41 -11.71
C TYR A 25 -3.96 8.55 -11.72
N LEU A 26 -4.74 8.50 -10.63
CA LEU A 26 -5.98 7.75 -10.54
C LEU A 26 -7.02 8.23 -11.54
N ILE A 27 -7.18 9.56 -11.61
CA ILE A 27 -8.11 10.19 -12.55
C ILE A 27 -7.62 9.93 -13.98
N PHE A 28 -6.34 10.18 -14.23
CA PHE A 28 -5.72 9.92 -15.52
C PHE A 28 -5.95 8.48 -16.00
N LYS A 29 -5.77 7.51 -15.10
CA LYS A 29 -6.00 6.09 -15.40
C LYS A 29 -7.43 5.82 -15.87
N ILE A 30 -8.44 6.43 -15.24
CA ILE A 30 -9.84 6.24 -15.62
C ILE A 30 -10.11 6.75 -17.03
N PHE A 31 -9.60 7.93 -17.37
CA PHE A 31 -9.74 8.50 -18.71
C PHE A 31 -9.04 7.65 -19.76
N ILE A 32 -7.78 7.28 -19.53
CA ILE A 32 -7.01 6.44 -20.45
C ILE A 32 -7.66 5.05 -20.62
N GLN A 33 -8.13 4.43 -19.55
CA GLN A 33 -8.78 3.14 -19.64
C GLN A 33 -9.98 3.17 -20.59
N LYS A 34 -10.76 4.24 -20.53
CA LYS A 34 -11.91 4.44 -21.40
C LYS A 34 -11.53 4.54 -22.87
N GLU A 35 -10.50 5.30 -23.18
CA GLU A 35 -9.98 5.48 -24.54
C GLU A 35 -9.26 4.23 -25.06
N ILE A 36 -8.52 3.53 -24.23
CA ILE A 36 -7.80 2.31 -24.60
C ILE A 36 -8.76 1.16 -24.93
N VAL A 37 -9.89 1.07 -24.23
CA VAL A 37 -10.93 0.08 -24.57
C VAL A 37 -11.54 0.38 -25.93
N ARG A 38 -11.62 1.65 -26.32
CA ARG A 38 -12.25 2.11 -27.57
C ARG A 38 -11.31 2.16 -28.76
N THR A 39 -10.02 2.32 -28.54
CA THR A 39 -9.04 2.48 -29.61
C THR A 39 -8.48 1.15 -30.09
N ASP A 40 -8.18 1.04 -31.37
CA ASP A 40 -7.43 -0.09 -31.94
C ASP A 40 -5.90 0.14 -31.91
N ASN A 41 -5.46 1.24 -31.31
CA ASN A 41 -4.04 1.57 -31.24
C ASN A 41 -3.27 0.60 -30.33
N SER A 42 -2.46 -0.26 -30.94
CA SER A 42 -1.66 -1.28 -30.26
C SER A 42 -0.61 -0.68 -29.33
N ILE A 43 -0.05 0.49 -29.65
CA ILE A 43 0.97 1.17 -28.85
C ILE A 43 0.35 1.65 -27.53
N LEU A 44 -0.80 2.31 -27.58
CA LEU A 44 -1.52 2.77 -26.39
C LEU A 44 -1.92 1.61 -25.49
N LYS A 45 -2.41 0.50 -26.08
CA LYS A 45 -2.69 -0.73 -25.34
C LYS A 45 -1.45 -1.27 -24.64
N THR A 46 -0.31 -1.33 -25.34
CA THR A 46 0.95 -1.81 -24.79
C THR A 46 1.45 -0.93 -23.63
N ILE A 47 1.40 0.39 -23.76
CA ILE A 47 1.79 1.33 -22.69
C ILE A 47 0.91 1.13 -21.44
N TYR A 48 -0.38 1.02 -21.62
CA TYR A 48 -1.32 0.81 -20.51
C TYR A 48 -1.10 -0.53 -19.80
N PHE A 49 -1.00 -1.62 -20.58
CA PHE A 49 -0.81 -2.95 -20.01
C PHE A 49 0.57 -3.15 -19.38
N SER A 50 1.62 -2.45 -19.86
CA SER A 50 2.95 -2.47 -19.26
C SER A 50 3.06 -1.63 -17.98
N ARG A 51 2.02 -0.88 -17.61
CA ARG A 51 2.00 0.02 -16.44
C ARG A 51 3.11 1.09 -16.44
N ILE A 52 3.66 1.41 -17.59
CA ILE A 52 4.67 2.47 -17.77
C ILE A 52 4.09 3.83 -17.36
N ASP A 53 2.81 4.06 -17.61
CA ASP A 53 2.05 5.23 -17.18
C ASP A 53 2.22 5.50 -15.68
N LYS A 54 2.05 4.48 -14.82
CA LYS A 54 2.22 4.63 -13.36
C LYS A 54 3.68 4.95 -12.97
N LEU A 55 4.65 4.35 -13.68
CA LEU A 55 6.06 4.66 -13.46
C LEU A 55 6.37 6.12 -13.78
N LEU A 56 5.83 6.66 -14.86
CA LEU A 56 6.01 8.07 -15.24
C LEU A 56 5.42 9.02 -14.18
N PHE A 57 4.21 8.74 -13.68
CA PHE A 57 3.62 9.55 -12.61
C PHE A 57 4.36 9.44 -11.27
N CYS A 58 5.02 8.31 -11.00
CA CYS A 58 5.85 8.15 -9.81
C CYS A 58 7.26 8.74 -9.97
N ALA A 59 7.71 9.05 -11.17
CA ALA A 59 9.06 9.56 -11.42
C ALA A 59 9.43 10.80 -10.57
N PRO A 60 8.59 11.85 -10.45
CA PRO A 60 8.90 13.00 -9.60
C PRO A 60 9.12 12.62 -8.13
N ILE A 61 8.34 11.67 -7.62
CA ILE A 61 8.44 11.16 -6.25
C ILE A 61 9.74 10.41 -6.07
N PHE A 62 10.10 9.59 -7.06
CA PHE A 62 11.34 8.82 -7.07
C PHE A 62 12.58 9.73 -7.09
N PHE A 63 12.58 10.77 -7.95
CA PHE A 63 13.64 11.78 -7.98
C PHE A 63 13.76 12.53 -6.65
N TYR A 64 12.64 12.92 -6.06
CA TYR A 64 12.63 13.56 -4.75
C TYR A 64 13.21 12.62 -3.67
N PHE A 65 12.80 11.36 -3.70
CA PHE A 65 13.30 10.33 -2.79
C PHE A 65 14.83 10.16 -2.92
N ILE A 66 15.35 10.00 -4.14
CA ILE A 66 16.80 9.88 -4.37
C ILE A 66 17.54 11.13 -3.89
N LYS A 67 17.02 12.32 -4.23
CA LYS A 67 17.64 13.59 -3.84
C LYS A 67 17.69 13.78 -2.31
N THR A 68 16.69 13.29 -1.59
CA THR A 68 16.59 13.42 -0.13
C THR A 68 17.27 12.29 0.61
N ASN A 69 17.57 11.17 -0.06
CA ASN A 69 18.21 9.97 0.50
C ASN A 69 19.74 9.99 0.34
N LYS A 70 20.37 11.18 0.39
CA LYS A 70 21.80 11.37 0.11
C LYS A 70 22.74 10.47 0.92
N GLU A 71 22.31 9.93 2.07
CA GLU A 71 23.09 9.09 2.98
C GLU A 71 22.46 7.70 3.19
N ASN A 72 21.71 7.18 2.23
CA ASN A 72 20.90 5.96 2.40
C ASN A 72 20.01 5.96 3.64
N LYS A 73 19.60 7.15 4.10
CA LYS A 73 18.91 7.39 5.35
C LYS A 73 17.61 6.57 5.50
N TYR A 74 16.89 6.38 4.40
CA TYR A 74 15.62 5.64 4.40
C TYR A 74 15.81 4.13 4.43
N PHE A 75 16.92 3.62 3.88
CA PHE A 75 17.28 2.19 3.91
C PHE A 75 18.21 1.84 5.05
N LYS A 76 18.63 2.83 5.85
CA LYS A 76 19.45 2.58 7.03
C LYS A 76 18.70 1.63 7.97
N VAL A 77 19.35 0.54 8.33
CA VAL A 77 18.80 -0.44 9.27
C VAL A 77 18.94 0.12 10.67
N ASN A 78 17.83 0.55 11.27
CA ASN A 78 17.80 1.03 12.66
C ASN A 78 18.06 -0.12 13.64
N LYS A 79 17.47 -1.28 13.34
CA LYS A 79 17.65 -2.53 14.09
C LYS A 79 17.54 -3.70 13.11
N LYS A 80 18.44 -4.69 13.21
CA LYS A 80 18.31 -5.91 12.41
C LYS A 80 17.03 -6.64 12.81
N LEU A 81 16.24 -7.01 11.80
CA LEU A 81 15.04 -7.83 11.99
C LEU A 81 15.46 -9.30 11.91
N ASN A 82 15.23 -10.03 12.99
CA ASN A 82 15.43 -11.48 13.01
C ASN A 82 14.43 -12.15 12.07
N ILE A 83 14.83 -13.24 11.43
CA ILE A 83 13.98 -13.99 10.50
C ILE A 83 12.68 -14.47 11.16
N ILE A 84 12.70 -14.92 12.41
CA ILE A 84 11.51 -15.33 13.14
C ILE A 84 10.56 -14.16 13.31
N ASP A 85 11.08 -12.99 13.75
CA ASP A 85 10.27 -11.79 13.93
C ASP A 85 9.72 -11.29 12.59
N PHE A 86 10.46 -11.42 11.49
CA PHE A 86 10.00 -11.10 10.15
C PHE A 86 8.81 -11.98 9.75
N ILE A 87 8.90 -13.29 9.97
CA ILE A 87 7.81 -14.24 9.68
C ILE A 87 6.59 -13.96 10.58
N THR A 88 6.79 -13.54 11.84
CA THR A 88 5.66 -13.16 12.71
C THR A 88 4.91 -11.94 12.19
N TYR A 89 5.61 -10.90 11.67
CA TYR A 89 4.95 -9.76 11.03
C TYR A 89 4.23 -10.15 9.74
N PHE A 90 4.81 -11.06 8.95
CA PHE A 90 4.15 -11.62 7.78
C PHE A 90 2.85 -12.34 8.17
N ALA A 91 2.90 -13.18 9.20
CA ALA A 91 1.73 -13.89 9.73
C ALA A 91 0.64 -12.92 10.22
N LEU A 92 1.02 -11.84 10.90
CA LEU A 92 0.07 -10.81 11.32
C LEU A 92 -0.64 -10.17 10.12
N ILE A 93 0.10 -9.77 9.09
CA ILE A 93 -0.46 -9.19 7.86
C ILE A 93 -1.40 -10.19 7.17
N PHE A 94 -0.98 -11.45 7.08
CA PHE A 94 -1.76 -12.53 6.48
C PHE A 94 -3.11 -12.71 7.17
N TYR A 95 -3.14 -12.74 8.52
CA TYR A 95 -4.38 -12.86 9.27
C TYR A 95 -5.25 -11.60 9.21
N ILE A 96 -4.67 -10.42 9.25
CA ILE A 96 -5.40 -9.16 9.02
C ILE A 96 -6.12 -9.22 7.67
N ASN A 97 -5.42 -9.63 6.63
CA ASN A 97 -5.99 -9.72 5.28
C ASN A 97 -7.15 -10.73 5.21
N ILE A 98 -6.96 -11.96 5.72
CA ILE A 98 -8.02 -12.97 5.72
C ILE A 98 -9.22 -12.52 6.54
N PHE A 99 -9.00 -12.08 7.78
CA PHE A 99 -10.07 -11.71 8.70
C PHE A 99 -10.92 -10.55 8.15
N LEU A 100 -10.28 -9.51 7.65
CA LEU A 100 -11.01 -8.36 7.10
C LEU A 100 -11.74 -8.70 5.80
N ASN A 101 -11.15 -9.51 4.93
CA ASN A 101 -11.84 -9.96 3.72
C ASN A 101 -13.04 -10.87 4.05
N LEU A 102 -12.96 -11.71 5.08
CA LEU A 102 -14.11 -12.51 5.55
C LEU A 102 -15.24 -11.60 6.07
N ILE A 103 -14.92 -10.59 6.89
CA ILE A 103 -15.92 -9.63 7.38
C ILE A 103 -16.58 -8.90 6.20
N ILE A 104 -15.77 -8.39 5.27
CA ILE A 104 -16.27 -7.67 4.09
C ILE A 104 -17.19 -8.58 3.26
N SER A 105 -16.78 -9.82 3.01
CA SER A 105 -17.59 -10.80 2.27
C SER A 105 -18.93 -11.08 2.96
N PHE A 106 -18.93 -11.18 4.29
CA PHE A 106 -20.13 -11.41 5.08
C PHE A 106 -21.08 -10.20 5.08
N VAL A 107 -20.53 -8.97 5.23
CA VAL A 107 -21.34 -7.74 5.32
C VAL A 107 -21.98 -7.36 3.97
N ILE A 108 -21.29 -7.63 2.86
CA ILE A 108 -21.72 -7.13 1.54
C ILE A 108 -22.59 -8.13 0.80
N ASN A 109 -22.72 -9.37 1.33
CA ASN A 109 -23.51 -10.44 0.71
C ASN A 109 -23.25 -10.49 -0.82
N ILE A 110 -21.99 -10.79 -1.21
CA ILE A 110 -21.53 -10.71 -2.60
C ILE A 110 -22.15 -11.87 -3.40
N GLU A 111 -23.47 -11.85 -3.54
CA GLU A 111 -24.16 -12.59 -4.59
C GLU A 111 -23.85 -11.89 -5.90
N GLY A 112 -22.94 -12.46 -6.65
CA GLY A 112 -22.83 -12.18 -8.08
C GLY A 112 -21.66 -11.35 -8.57
N GLN A 113 -20.62 -11.08 -7.81
CA GLN A 113 -19.36 -10.71 -8.44
C GLN A 113 -18.80 -11.92 -9.17
N LYS A 114 -19.23 -12.09 -10.43
CA LYS A 114 -18.50 -12.95 -11.37
C LYS A 114 -17.08 -12.44 -11.37
N PHE A 115 -16.15 -13.18 -10.73
CA PHE A 115 -14.73 -13.00 -10.96
C PHE A 115 -14.49 -13.24 -12.44
N ILE A 116 -14.61 -12.19 -13.25
CA ILE A 116 -14.12 -12.21 -14.61
C ILE A 116 -12.60 -12.24 -14.46
N VAL A 117 -12.06 -13.43 -14.38
CA VAL A 117 -10.61 -13.67 -14.45
C VAL A 117 -10.22 -13.36 -15.89
N GLN A 118 -10.03 -12.06 -16.17
CA GLN A 118 -9.31 -11.67 -17.38
C GLN A 118 -7.95 -12.36 -17.27
N ARG A 119 -7.55 -13.04 -18.34
CA ARG A 119 -6.25 -13.72 -18.40
C ARG A 119 -5.18 -12.71 -18.01
N PRO A 120 -4.51 -12.87 -16.85
CA PRO A 120 -3.52 -11.91 -16.43
C PRO A 120 -2.36 -11.95 -17.41
N ILE A 121 -1.96 -10.79 -17.88
CA ILE A 121 -0.76 -10.65 -18.68
C ILE A 121 0.43 -10.80 -17.71
N TYR A 122 1.48 -11.50 -18.11
CA TYR A 122 2.69 -11.69 -17.27
C TYR A 122 3.22 -10.37 -16.70
N THR A 123 3.15 -9.30 -17.49
CA THR A 123 3.54 -7.95 -17.07
C THR A 123 2.74 -7.43 -15.88
N ASP A 124 1.42 -7.73 -15.80
CA ASP A 124 0.58 -7.33 -14.67
C ASP A 124 0.99 -8.06 -13.38
N ILE A 125 1.36 -9.33 -13.48
CA ILE A 125 1.81 -10.13 -12.33
C ILE A 125 3.14 -9.60 -11.81
N ILE A 126 4.13 -9.40 -12.68
CA ILE A 126 5.45 -8.86 -12.31
C ILE A 126 5.29 -7.47 -11.70
N TYR A 127 4.46 -6.62 -12.32
CA TYR A 127 4.18 -5.31 -11.79
C TYR A 127 3.56 -5.37 -10.39
N ALA A 128 2.50 -6.16 -10.21
CA ALA A 128 1.77 -6.26 -8.96
C ALA A 128 2.63 -6.84 -7.82
N ILE A 129 3.52 -7.77 -8.13
CA ILE A 129 4.34 -8.46 -7.12
C ILE A 129 5.59 -7.66 -6.76
N CYS A 130 6.30 -7.13 -7.76
CA CYS A 130 7.64 -6.55 -7.54
C CYS A 130 7.62 -5.03 -7.58
N ILE A 131 7.04 -4.44 -8.64
CA ILE A 131 7.20 -3.01 -8.91
C ILE A 131 6.27 -2.18 -8.03
N ALA A 132 4.99 -2.53 -7.97
CA ALA A 132 4.01 -1.75 -7.21
C ALA A 132 4.34 -1.67 -5.71
N PRO A 133 4.68 -2.77 -5.00
CA PRO A 133 5.05 -2.70 -3.59
C PRO A 133 6.25 -1.80 -3.32
N VAL A 134 7.28 -1.88 -4.17
CA VAL A 134 8.47 -1.03 -4.01
C VAL A 134 8.11 0.46 -4.16
N LEU A 135 7.36 0.81 -5.22
CA LEU A 135 6.93 2.19 -5.44
C LEU A 135 6.05 2.71 -4.31
N GLU A 136 5.10 1.91 -3.87
CA GLU A 136 4.17 2.27 -2.80
C GLU A 136 4.90 2.47 -1.47
N GLU A 137 5.84 1.59 -1.11
CA GLU A 137 6.64 1.79 0.10
C GLU A 137 7.52 3.04 0.03
N ILE A 138 8.10 3.36 -1.15
CA ILE A 138 8.86 4.60 -1.34
C ILE A 138 7.94 5.82 -1.15
N VAL A 139 6.76 5.81 -1.74
CA VAL A 139 5.79 6.92 -1.64
C VAL A 139 5.31 7.09 -0.20
N PHE A 140 4.78 6.04 0.40
CA PHE A 140 4.06 6.15 1.67
C PHE A 140 5.00 6.10 2.89
N ARG A 141 6.07 5.30 2.89
CA ARG A 141 7.01 5.16 4.02
C ARG A 141 8.28 5.98 3.83
N GLY A 142 8.80 6.04 2.61
CA GLY A 142 9.95 6.86 2.29
C GLY A 142 9.64 8.35 2.34
N VAL A 143 8.70 8.82 1.55
CA VAL A 143 8.42 10.25 1.40
C VAL A 143 7.38 10.74 2.39
N LEU A 144 6.14 10.23 2.32
CA LEU A 144 5.03 10.76 3.12
C LEU A 144 5.22 10.57 4.62
N MET A 145 5.48 9.35 5.08
CA MET A 145 5.66 9.10 6.52
C MET A 145 6.84 9.88 7.09
N THR A 146 7.92 10.04 6.34
CA THR A 146 9.08 10.84 6.75
C THR A 146 8.73 12.32 6.91
N TYR A 147 7.92 12.87 6.01
CA TYR A 147 7.39 14.22 6.14
C TYR A 147 6.48 14.37 7.38
N LEU A 148 5.62 13.37 7.61
CA LEU A 148 4.65 13.40 8.71
C LEU A 148 5.28 13.24 10.10
N LYS A 149 6.51 12.72 10.22
CA LYS A 149 7.19 12.54 11.51
C LYS A 149 7.29 13.81 12.35
N LYS A 150 7.26 15.00 11.74
CA LYS A 150 7.24 16.27 12.47
C LYS A 150 5.96 16.52 13.28
N TYR A 151 4.88 15.80 12.95
CA TYR A 151 3.62 15.76 13.70
C TYR A 151 3.54 14.58 14.67
N GLY A 152 4.67 13.93 14.95
CA GLY A 152 4.73 12.73 15.78
C GLY A 152 4.66 11.43 14.99
N ILE A 153 5.26 10.40 15.57
CA ILE A 153 5.41 9.10 14.86
C ILE A 153 4.09 8.36 14.69
N LYS A 154 3.19 8.41 15.67
CA LYS A 154 1.90 7.75 15.58
C LYS A 154 1.01 8.41 14.51
N THR A 155 0.98 9.74 14.49
CA THR A 155 0.33 10.51 13.41
C THR A 155 0.88 10.13 12.05
N ALA A 156 2.21 10.04 11.93
CA ALA A 156 2.86 9.64 10.68
C ALA A 156 2.48 8.23 10.23
N ILE A 157 2.44 7.26 11.14
CA ILE A 157 2.03 5.88 10.86
C ILE A 157 0.57 5.85 10.40
N ILE A 158 -0.35 6.45 11.15
CA ILE A 158 -1.78 6.38 10.88
C ILE A 158 -2.12 7.10 9.55
N ILE A 159 -1.66 8.34 9.38
CA ILE A 159 -1.99 9.12 8.18
C ILE A 159 -1.37 8.52 6.92
N SER A 160 -0.10 8.08 6.96
CA SER A 160 0.51 7.42 5.79
C SER A 160 -0.18 6.10 5.43
N SER A 161 -0.66 5.36 6.43
CA SER A 161 -1.40 4.12 6.21
C SER A 161 -2.81 4.37 5.69
N LEU A 162 -3.47 5.45 6.13
CA LEU A 162 -4.76 5.86 5.59
C LEU A 162 -4.65 6.21 4.10
N PHE A 163 -3.65 7.00 3.72
CA PHE A 163 -3.42 7.32 2.31
C PHE A 163 -3.04 6.10 1.49
N PHE A 164 -2.27 5.18 2.06
CA PHE A 164 -1.98 3.89 1.43
C PHE A 164 -3.26 3.09 1.19
N GLY A 165 -4.15 2.97 2.19
CA GLY A 165 -5.44 2.30 2.02
C GLY A 165 -6.27 2.93 0.91
N ILE A 166 -6.46 4.25 0.97
CA ILE A 166 -7.24 5.03 0.00
C ILE A 166 -6.68 4.87 -1.43
N SER A 167 -5.37 4.67 -1.60
CA SER A 167 -4.74 4.52 -2.92
C SER A 167 -5.15 3.25 -3.69
N HIS A 168 -5.85 2.33 -3.06
CA HIS A 168 -6.30 1.09 -3.70
C HIS A 168 -7.60 1.23 -4.50
N TYR A 169 -8.28 2.37 -4.47
CA TYR A 169 -9.52 2.76 -5.20
C TYR A 169 -10.70 1.76 -5.13
N ASN A 170 -10.55 0.68 -4.46
CA ASN A 170 -11.60 -0.28 -4.23
C ASN A 170 -12.00 -0.18 -2.76
N ILE A 171 -13.25 0.19 -2.49
CA ILE A 171 -13.76 0.38 -1.13
C ILE A 171 -13.53 -0.86 -0.26
N TYR A 172 -13.58 -2.04 -0.87
CA TYR A 172 -13.35 -3.31 -0.18
C TYR A 172 -11.88 -3.54 0.19
N MET A 173 -10.96 -2.91 -0.55
CA MET A 173 -9.51 -3.00 -0.29
C MET A 173 -8.99 -1.89 0.61
N VAL A 174 -9.71 -0.77 0.75
CA VAL A 174 -9.29 0.37 1.58
C VAL A 174 -9.03 -0.04 3.02
N ILE A 175 -9.98 -0.79 3.62
CA ILE A 175 -9.89 -1.19 5.03
C ILE A 175 -8.75 -2.20 5.26
N PRO A 176 -8.67 -3.32 4.55
CA PRO A 176 -7.54 -4.24 4.69
C PRO A 176 -6.19 -3.57 4.45
N ALA A 177 -6.07 -2.77 3.37
CA ALA A 177 -4.84 -2.07 3.04
C ALA A 177 -4.44 -1.04 4.12
N PHE A 178 -5.38 -0.35 4.74
CA PHE A 178 -5.10 0.54 5.86
C PHE A 178 -4.45 -0.19 7.04
N PHE A 179 -5.04 -1.31 7.49
CA PHE A 179 -4.49 -2.06 8.63
C PHE A 179 -3.15 -2.74 8.29
N ILE A 180 -3.02 -3.31 7.09
CA ILE A 180 -1.75 -3.81 6.57
C ILE A 180 -0.73 -2.66 6.52
N GLY A 181 -1.15 -1.50 6.06
CA GLY A 181 -0.35 -0.29 6.00
C GLY A 181 0.26 0.11 7.34
N ILE A 182 -0.50 -0.02 8.45
CA ILE A 182 0.01 0.25 9.79
C ILE A 182 1.13 -0.71 10.17
N VAL A 183 0.97 -2.00 9.89
CA VAL A 183 2.03 -3.00 10.19
C VAL A 183 3.30 -2.67 9.41
N LEU A 184 3.17 -2.41 8.09
CA LEU A 184 4.29 -2.04 7.24
C LEU A 184 4.98 -0.75 7.71
N ALA A 185 4.21 0.28 8.11
CA ALA A 185 4.75 1.53 8.65
C ALA A 185 5.49 1.32 9.97
N CYS A 186 4.97 0.48 10.87
CA CYS A 186 5.65 0.11 12.11
C CYS A 186 6.97 -0.62 11.84
N VAL A 187 6.99 -1.55 10.88
CA VAL A 187 8.21 -2.27 10.48
C VAL A 187 9.21 -1.33 9.84
N ALA A 188 8.78 -0.45 8.93
CA ALA A 188 9.65 0.56 8.31
C ALA A 188 10.27 1.49 9.35
N TYR A 189 9.50 1.92 10.35
CA TYR A 189 9.99 2.78 11.42
C TYR A 189 10.95 2.06 12.38
N LYS A 190 10.56 0.86 12.84
CA LYS A 190 11.33 0.13 13.87
C LYS A 190 12.62 -0.46 13.32
N TYR A 191 12.59 -0.93 12.07
CA TYR A 191 13.70 -1.68 11.47
C TYR A 191 14.27 -0.96 10.26
N SER A 192 13.61 -0.97 9.13
CA SER A 192 13.94 -0.15 7.96
C SER A 192 12.87 -0.28 6.87
N LEU A 193 12.88 0.65 5.91
CA LEU A 193 12.06 0.60 4.70
C LEU A 193 12.27 -0.72 3.91
N LYS A 194 13.49 -1.26 3.90
CA LYS A 194 13.83 -2.51 3.22
C LYS A 194 12.99 -3.70 3.68
N TYR A 195 12.80 -3.84 5.00
CA TYR A 195 12.00 -4.94 5.55
C TYR A 195 10.51 -4.75 5.27
N SER A 196 10.02 -3.51 5.24
CA SER A 196 8.65 -3.20 4.84
C SER A 196 8.40 -3.58 3.38
N VAL A 197 9.30 -3.21 2.48
CA VAL A 197 9.24 -3.60 1.05
C VAL A 197 9.21 -5.12 0.91
N LEU A 198 10.09 -5.85 1.59
CA LEU A 198 10.13 -7.32 1.52
C LEU A 198 8.84 -7.97 2.00
N LEU A 199 8.27 -7.48 3.12
CA LEU A 199 6.99 -7.97 3.63
C LEU A 199 5.86 -7.70 2.63
N HIS A 200 5.84 -6.52 2.03
CA HIS A 200 4.81 -6.13 1.07
C HIS A 200 4.90 -6.97 -0.21
N VAL A 201 6.11 -7.19 -0.74
CA VAL A 201 6.34 -8.09 -1.89
C VAL A 201 5.84 -9.50 -1.59
N LEU A 202 6.20 -10.07 -0.43
CA LEU A 202 5.76 -11.41 -0.06
C LEU A 202 4.24 -11.52 0.06
N MET A 203 3.59 -10.50 0.63
CA MET A 203 2.13 -10.47 0.69
C MET A 203 1.50 -10.41 -0.70
N ASN A 204 2.07 -9.64 -1.61
CA ASN A 204 1.57 -9.57 -2.98
C ASN A 204 1.81 -10.87 -3.77
N ILE A 205 2.91 -11.61 -3.49
CA ILE A 205 3.10 -12.97 -4.03
C ILE A 205 1.94 -13.85 -3.58
N VAL A 206 1.65 -13.91 -2.28
CA VAL A 206 0.58 -14.75 -1.73
C VAL A 206 -0.79 -14.32 -2.28
N ALA A 207 -1.07 -13.02 -2.31
CA ALA A 207 -2.35 -12.50 -2.83
C ALA A 207 -2.56 -12.79 -4.34
N ASN A 208 -1.48 -12.94 -5.11
CA ASN A 208 -1.55 -13.24 -6.54
C ASN A 208 -1.25 -14.72 -6.86
N MET A 209 -1.06 -15.59 -5.86
CA MET A 209 -0.74 -17.02 -6.11
C MET A 209 -1.75 -17.71 -7.03
N LEU A 210 -3.05 -17.47 -6.86
CA LEU A 210 -4.07 -18.01 -7.77
C LEU A 210 -3.85 -17.60 -9.21
N LYS A 211 -3.53 -16.31 -9.45
CA LYS A 211 -3.28 -15.80 -10.80
C LYS A 211 -2.01 -16.41 -11.38
N ILE A 212 -0.97 -16.56 -10.58
CA ILE A 212 0.32 -17.17 -10.98
C ILE A 212 0.09 -18.62 -11.41
N ILE A 213 -0.62 -19.39 -10.58
CA ILE A 213 -0.89 -20.79 -10.83
C ILE A 213 -1.75 -20.96 -12.09
N PHE A 214 -2.78 -20.13 -12.25
CA PHE A 214 -3.65 -20.14 -13.43
C PHE A 214 -2.89 -19.88 -14.74
N VAL A 215 -1.91 -18.97 -14.71
CA VAL A 215 -1.06 -18.66 -15.87
C VAL A 215 -0.12 -19.79 -16.20
N LEU A 216 0.39 -20.50 -15.19
CA LEU A 216 1.44 -21.50 -15.39
C LEU A 216 0.92 -22.87 -15.90
N ARG A 217 -0.31 -23.32 -15.61
CA ARG A 217 -0.69 -24.72 -15.86
C ARG A 217 -2.14 -25.08 -16.27
N GLY A 218 -3.07 -24.16 -16.48
CA GLY A 218 -4.47 -24.54 -16.83
C GLY A 218 -5.33 -25.04 -15.66
N GLN A 219 -6.62 -25.36 -15.91
CA GLN A 219 -7.68 -25.07 -14.96
C GLN A 219 -8.04 -26.09 -13.87
N LYS A 220 -7.91 -27.41 -14.08
CA LYS A 220 -8.60 -28.37 -13.18
C LYS A 220 -7.75 -28.94 -12.05
N ASP A 221 -6.52 -29.31 -12.33
CA ASP A 221 -5.67 -29.98 -11.32
C ASP A 221 -5.08 -29.02 -10.28
N MET A 222 -5.15 -27.72 -10.56
CA MET A 222 -4.53 -26.69 -9.76
C MET A 222 -5.36 -26.22 -8.57
N ILE A 223 -6.69 -26.44 -8.58
CA ILE A 223 -7.57 -26.02 -7.47
C ILE A 223 -7.26 -26.83 -6.21
N SER A 224 -7.06 -28.14 -6.33
CA SER A 224 -6.73 -29.00 -5.20
C SER A 224 -5.33 -28.70 -4.63
N ILE A 225 -4.33 -28.53 -5.51
CA ILE A 225 -2.97 -28.15 -5.12
C ILE A 225 -2.97 -26.79 -4.42
N PHE A 226 -3.70 -25.81 -4.96
CA PHE A 226 -3.84 -24.51 -4.35
C PHE A 226 -4.50 -24.58 -2.97
N GLY A 227 -5.58 -25.36 -2.83
CA GLY A 227 -6.25 -25.58 -1.56
C GLY A 227 -5.30 -26.14 -0.50
N THR A 228 -4.52 -27.17 -0.87
CA THR A 228 -3.53 -27.79 0.02
C THR A 228 -2.42 -26.80 0.43
N ILE A 229 -1.84 -26.05 -0.52
CA ILE A 229 -0.80 -25.05 -0.24
C ILE A 229 -1.36 -23.96 0.66
N SER A 230 -2.57 -23.47 0.38
CA SER A 230 -3.23 -22.42 1.19
C SER A 230 -3.50 -22.88 2.61
N MET A 231 -3.93 -24.13 2.79
CA MET A 231 -4.15 -24.73 4.11
C MET A 231 -2.85 -24.87 4.90
N LEU A 232 -1.78 -25.35 4.27
CA LEU A 232 -0.45 -25.44 4.89
C LEU A 232 0.07 -24.06 5.29
N LEU A 233 -0.05 -23.06 4.40
CA LEU A 233 0.34 -21.69 4.68
C LEU A 233 -0.47 -21.12 5.85
N PHE A 234 -1.77 -21.38 5.89
CA PHE A 234 -2.65 -20.95 6.99
C PHE A 234 -2.15 -21.50 8.33
N VAL A 235 -1.89 -22.81 8.41
CA VAL A 235 -1.41 -23.44 9.65
C VAL A 235 -0.05 -22.90 10.07
N LEU A 236 0.89 -22.79 9.13
CA LEU A 236 2.21 -22.21 9.40
C LEU A 236 2.12 -20.76 9.91
N CYS A 237 1.31 -19.94 9.26
CA CYS A 237 1.08 -18.58 9.72
C CYS A 237 0.44 -18.55 11.11
N LEU A 238 -0.45 -19.50 11.47
CA LEU A 238 -1.05 -19.56 12.81
C LEU A 238 0.03 -19.78 13.88
N ILE A 239 0.93 -20.71 13.64
CA ILE A 239 2.04 -20.98 14.56
C ILE A 239 2.88 -19.71 14.76
N PHE A 240 3.28 -19.05 13.68
CA PHE A 240 4.09 -17.82 13.76
C PHE A 240 3.32 -16.64 14.32
N PHE A 241 2.02 -16.54 14.12
CA PHE A 241 1.17 -15.54 14.76
C PHE A 241 1.20 -15.70 16.29
N ILE A 242 1.02 -16.93 16.79
CA ILE A 242 1.11 -17.23 18.23
C ILE A 242 2.51 -16.93 18.78
N ILE A 243 3.55 -17.30 18.05
CA ILE A 243 4.94 -16.95 18.42
C ILE A 243 5.08 -15.42 18.53
N GLY A 244 4.53 -14.67 17.58
CA GLY A 244 4.59 -13.21 17.58
C GLY A 244 3.89 -12.57 18.78
N LEU A 245 2.75 -13.15 19.22
CA LEU A 245 2.07 -12.74 20.46
C LEU A 245 2.97 -12.98 21.69
N LYS A 246 3.52 -14.19 21.82
CA LYS A 246 4.44 -14.54 22.94
C LYS A 246 5.69 -13.66 22.98
N ARG A 247 6.24 -13.29 21.82
CA ARG A 247 7.44 -12.42 21.70
C ARG A 247 7.11 -10.92 21.80
N LYS A 248 5.83 -10.56 21.98
CA LYS A 248 5.35 -9.16 22.05
C LYS A 248 5.73 -8.32 20.81
N ASN A 249 5.89 -8.96 19.65
CA ASN A 249 6.27 -8.30 18.42
C ASN A 249 5.21 -7.30 17.92
N TYR A 250 3.95 -7.51 18.29
CA TYR A 250 2.83 -6.71 17.83
C TYR A 250 2.49 -5.52 18.74
N GLU A 251 3.12 -5.40 19.91
CA GLU A 251 2.84 -4.31 20.86
C GLU A 251 2.91 -2.93 20.21
N LYS A 252 3.94 -2.67 19.40
CA LYS A 252 4.09 -1.37 18.73
C LYS A 252 2.99 -1.12 17.68
N VAL A 253 2.48 -2.16 17.05
CA VAL A 253 1.36 -2.07 16.12
C VAL A 253 0.09 -1.69 16.88
N PHE A 254 -0.20 -2.34 18.00
CA PHE A 254 -1.33 -1.99 18.86
C PHE A 254 -1.19 -0.62 19.50
N LEU A 255 0.03 -0.25 19.93
CA LEU A 255 0.30 1.07 20.49
C LEU A 255 0.15 2.22 19.48
N ALA A 256 0.25 1.95 18.17
CA ALA A 256 -0.03 2.95 17.15
C ALA A 256 -1.49 3.45 17.21
N PHE A 257 -2.43 2.61 17.63
CA PHE A 257 -3.84 2.99 17.81
C PHE A 257 -4.12 3.71 19.14
N LYS A 258 -3.23 3.60 20.12
CA LYS A 258 -3.40 4.24 21.43
C LYS A 258 -2.88 5.68 21.39
N LEU A 259 -3.70 6.59 20.83
CA LEU A 259 -3.38 8.02 20.77
C LEU A 259 -3.58 8.66 22.14
N ASN A 260 -2.55 9.37 22.59
CA ASN A 260 -2.65 10.27 23.75
C ASN A 260 -3.13 11.67 23.32
N ASN A 261 -3.31 12.60 24.26
CA ASN A 261 -3.79 13.95 23.97
C ASN A 261 -2.82 14.73 23.06
N GLU A 262 -1.52 14.50 23.19
CA GLU A 262 -0.50 15.11 22.34
C GLU A 262 -0.58 14.57 20.91
N ASP A 263 -0.72 13.25 20.73
CA ASP A 263 -0.89 12.60 19.42
C ASP A 263 -2.15 13.15 18.71
N ARG A 264 -3.25 13.34 19.44
CA ARG A 264 -4.50 13.91 18.90
C ARG A 264 -4.28 15.35 18.43
N LYS A 265 -3.70 16.20 19.28
CA LYS A 265 -3.38 17.60 18.97
C LYS A 265 -2.46 17.70 17.74
N ASN A 266 -1.47 16.81 17.64
CA ASN A 266 -0.55 16.76 16.51
C ASN A 266 -1.27 16.37 15.21
N THR A 267 -2.22 15.43 15.27
CA THR A 267 -3.06 15.04 14.13
C THR A 267 -3.98 16.19 13.70
N GLU A 268 -4.60 16.89 14.64
CA GLU A 268 -5.40 18.09 14.37
C GLU A 268 -4.57 19.20 13.71
N ASN A 269 -3.37 19.45 14.22
CA ASN A 269 -2.46 20.43 13.65
C ASN A 269 -2.04 20.04 12.22
N PHE A 270 -1.84 18.74 11.94
CA PHE A 270 -1.60 18.27 10.58
C PHE A 270 -2.79 18.61 9.68
N LEU A 271 -3.99 18.23 10.08
CA LEU A 271 -5.21 18.47 9.29
C LEU A 271 -5.44 19.96 9.05
N LYS A 272 -5.37 20.81 10.09
CA LYS A 272 -5.52 22.27 9.97
C LYS A 272 -4.51 22.87 8.99
N ASN A 273 -3.23 22.48 9.10
CA ASN A 273 -2.16 23.05 8.28
C ASN A 273 -2.13 22.56 6.84
N ASN A 274 -2.83 21.46 6.52
CA ASN A 274 -2.75 20.79 5.21
C ASN A 274 -4.14 20.45 4.65
N MET A 275 -5.19 21.13 5.17
CA MET A 275 -6.58 20.83 4.84
C MET A 275 -6.85 20.85 3.34
N LEU A 276 -6.30 21.82 2.62
CA LEU A 276 -6.46 21.93 1.17
C LEU A 276 -5.98 20.67 0.44
N TYR A 277 -4.76 20.20 0.73
CA TYR A 277 -4.19 19.02 0.08
C TYR A 277 -4.96 17.74 0.43
N VAL A 278 -5.38 17.61 1.70
CA VAL A 278 -6.20 16.48 2.16
C VAL A 278 -7.54 16.46 1.44
N LEU A 279 -8.20 17.61 1.29
CA LEU A 279 -9.45 17.74 0.55
C LEU A 279 -9.27 17.41 -0.94
N ILE A 280 -8.21 17.90 -1.59
CA ILE A 280 -7.92 17.59 -2.99
C ILE A 280 -7.77 16.08 -3.16
N ILE A 281 -6.96 15.40 -2.33
CA ILE A 281 -6.77 13.95 -2.38
C ILE A 281 -8.11 13.23 -2.17
N PHE A 282 -8.91 13.67 -1.19
CA PHE A 282 -10.21 13.07 -0.91
C PHE A 282 -11.19 13.20 -2.08
N VAL A 283 -11.26 14.38 -2.71
CA VAL A 283 -12.09 14.61 -3.90
C VAL A 283 -11.64 13.73 -5.07
N ILE A 284 -10.32 13.63 -5.32
CA ILE A 284 -9.76 12.75 -6.35
C ILE A 284 -10.20 11.30 -6.12
N VAL A 285 -10.12 10.82 -4.88
CA VAL A 285 -10.51 9.44 -4.52
C VAL A 285 -12.00 9.22 -4.72
N ILE A 286 -12.87 10.16 -4.27
CA ILE A 286 -14.31 10.07 -4.47
C ILE A 286 -14.64 9.99 -5.96
N ILE A 287 -14.08 10.89 -6.77
CA ILE A 287 -14.27 10.87 -8.22
C ILE A 287 -13.86 9.50 -8.78
N SER A 288 -12.69 8.99 -8.37
CA SER A 288 -12.19 7.68 -8.82
C SER A 288 -13.12 6.52 -8.45
N LEU A 289 -13.68 6.55 -7.24
CA LEU A 289 -14.63 5.53 -6.78
C LEU A 289 -15.95 5.59 -7.56
N LEU A 290 -16.49 6.79 -7.77
CA LEU A 290 -17.75 6.99 -8.51
C LEU A 290 -17.62 6.55 -9.97
N PHE A 291 -16.50 6.84 -10.62
CA PHE A 291 -16.26 6.39 -11.99
C PHE A 291 -16.04 4.88 -12.10
N ASN A 292 -15.33 4.27 -11.15
CA ASN A 292 -15.17 2.81 -11.13
C ASN A 292 -16.50 2.08 -10.91
N TYR A 293 -17.41 2.64 -10.11
CA TYR A 293 -18.74 2.04 -9.87
C TYR A 293 -19.65 2.04 -11.13
N LYS A 294 -19.43 2.96 -12.08
CA LYS A 294 -20.18 3.04 -13.35
C LYS A 294 -19.60 2.16 -14.47
N LEU A 295 -18.43 1.54 -14.26
CA LEU A 295 -17.76 0.71 -15.26
C LEU A 295 -17.95 -0.80 -15.01
N PHE A 296 -18.62 -1.18 -13.93
CA PHE A 296 -19.09 -2.52 -13.59
C PHE A 296 -20.60 -2.58 -13.55
#